data_3ce76d26b5a56183209779784b01b1a2
#
_entry.id   3ce76d26b5a56183209779784b01b1a2
#
_cell.length_a   1.000
_cell.length_b   1.000
_cell.length_c   1.000
_cell.angle_alpha   90.00
_cell.angle_beta   90.00
_cell.angle_gamma   90.00
#
_symmetry.space_group_name_H-M   'P 1'
#
loop_
_entity.id
_entity.type
_entity.pdbx_description
1 polymer ?
#
loop_
_entity_poly.entity_id
_entity_poly.type
_entity_poly.pdbx_seq_one_letter_code
_entity_poly.pdbx_strand_id
1 'polypeptide(L)'
;MSLKDLLSMLDDESIYTYYLGSIKIGKLINSPLRNDDKNPSFAIFRGKQGGLFFKDHGTGDGGNALKFVKLIKGIETREEFERELLRIVRKMNPNMSIRQQAYTQNVSKVMDIGIVRQLFTEVDKRYWKQFHISLDTLKKYQVFSIKYFLCNRVVRGTYKETNPMYAYKVYDRFKIYRPLASKYTKWRTNLTNEYVQGLAELPKDGGNLLIITKSLKDVMCLYEMGYNAIAASSETTFIPDNIIKSLRSKWKHILILYDRDPTGMLRARKYSKEYKFDTFFVHKKFKSKDISDAVKANSFNTVKDWLSQTLKKYG
;
A
#
# COMPACT_ATOMS: atom_id res chain seq x y z
N MET A 1 14.62 -8.70 -17.55
CA MET A 1 14.89 -7.99 -16.28
C MET A 1 13.64 -7.19 -15.95
N SER A 2 13.07 -7.34 -14.77
CA SER A 2 11.85 -6.61 -14.39
C SER A 2 12.19 -5.15 -14.04
N LEU A 3 11.17 -4.26 -14.06
CA LEU A 3 11.32 -2.88 -13.59
C LEU A 3 11.90 -2.81 -12.17
N LYS A 4 11.52 -3.74 -11.31
CA LYS A 4 12.00 -3.82 -9.93
C LYS A 4 13.50 -4.11 -9.85
N ASP A 5 14.01 -4.99 -10.72
CA ASP A 5 15.43 -5.33 -10.78
C ASP A 5 16.24 -4.12 -11.26
N LEU A 6 15.74 -3.39 -12.27
CA LEU A 6 16.36 -2.15 -12.75
C LEU A 6 16.45 -1.08 -11.66
N LEU A 7 15.36 -0.91 -10.90
CA LEU A 7 15.31 0.06 -9.79
C LEU A 7 16.21 -0.31 -8.61
N SER A 8 16.48 -1.60 -8.39
CA SER A 8 17.38 -2.05 -7.32
C SER A 8 18.87 -1.82 -7.63
N MET A 9 19.19 -1.59 -8.91
CA MET A 9 20.57 -1.36 -9.40
C MET A 9 20.92 0.12 -9.56
N LEU A 10 19.95 1.00 -9.33
CA LEU A 10 20.09 2.44 -9.50
C LEU A 10 19.78 3.16 -8.19
N ASP A 11 20.67 4.03 -7.77
CA ASP A 11 20.37 5.06 -6.77
C ASP A 11 20.07 6.41 -7.44
N ASP A 12 19.52 7.32 -6.68
CA ASP A 12 19.15 8.65 -7.19
C ASP A 12 20.36 9.41 -7.76
N GLU A 13 21.52 9.27 -7.12
CA GLU A 13 22.77 9.93 -7.52
C GLU A 13 23.25 9.45 -8.89
N SER A 14 23.24 8.15 -9.11
CA SER A 14 23.59 7.52 -10.39
C SER A 14 22.68 8.01 -11.52
N ILE A 15 21.37 8.12 -11.25
CA ILE A 15 20.40 8.60 -12.25
C ILE A 15 20.70 10.05 -12.64
N TYR A 16 20.86 10.96 -11.67
CA TYR A 16 21.17 12.34 -11.98
C TYR A 16 22.53 12.50 -12.64
N THR A 17 23.56 11.77 -12.19
CA THR A 17 24.89 11.79 -12.78
C THR A 17 24.90 11.32 -14.24
N TYR A 18 24.08 10.33 -14.59
CA TYR A 18 23.96 9.84 -15.96
C TYR A 18 23.57 10.95 -16.95
N TYR A 19 22.65 11.82 -16.56
CA TYR A 19 22.17 12.91 -17.44
C TYR A 19 22.95 14.20 -17.30
N LEU A 20 23.48 14.51 -16.13
CA LEU A 20 24.06 15.80 -15.80
C LEU A 20 25.60 15.77 -15.72
N GLY A 21 26.21 14.58 -15.80
CA GLY A 21 27.64 14.36 -15.63
C GLY A 21 28.11 14.52 -14.20
N SER A 22 27.85 15.66 -13.57
CA SER A 22 28.11 15.89 -12.15
C SER A 22 26.92 16.60 -11.50
N ILE A 23 26.65 16.29 -10.23
CA ILE A 23 25.56 16.92 -9.49
C ILE A 23 26.12 17.89 -8.43
N LYS A 24 25.47 19.03 -8.30
CA LYS A 24 25.75 20.05 -7.26
C LYS A 24 24.49 20.20 -6.39
N ILE A 25 24.43 19.45 -5.30
CA ILE A 25 23.27 19.48 -4.40
C ILE A 25 23.11 20.87 -3.79
N GLY A 26 21.88 21.41 -3.81
CA GLY A 26 21.52 22.71 -3.25
C GLY A 26 21.95 23.92 -4.10
N LYS A 27 22.55 23.73 -5.26
CA LYS A 27 22.90 24.83 -6.18
C LYS A 27 21.92 24.89 -7.36
N LEU A 28 21.57 26.09 -7.78
CA LEU A 28 20.83 26.31 -9.00
C LEU A 28 21.75 26.14 -10.21
N ILE A 29 21.25 25.43 -11.21
CA ILE A 29 21.85 25.26 -12.54
C ILE A 29 20.79 25.60 -13.62
N ASN A 30 21.21 25.77 -14.86
CA ASN A 30 20.26 25.87 -15.98
C ASN A 30 19.46 24.58 -16.08
N SER A 31 18.17 24.71 -16.38
CA SER A 31 17.29 23.55 -16.42
C SER A 31 17.67 22.59 -17.54
N PRO A 32 17.95 21.31 -17.24
CA PRO A 32 18.18 20.29 -18.26
C PRO A 32 16.89 19.85 -18.96
N LEU A 33 15.74 20.28 -18.44
CA LEU A 33 14.41 19.97 -19.00
C LEU A 33 13.98 20.95 -20.11
N ARG A 34 14.75 22.02 -20.32
CA ARG A 34 14.47 23.09 -21.30
C ARG A 34 15.73 23.51 -22.04
N ASN A 35 15.60 23.75 -23.33
CA ASN A 35 16.74 24.18 -24.17
C ASN A 35 17.01 25.71 -24.09
N ASP A 36 16.07 26.48 -23.54
CA ASP A 36 16.06 27.97 -23.56
C ASP A 36 16.31 28.59 -22.17
N ASP A 37 16.69 27.80 -21.19
CA ASP A 37 16.92 28.28 -19.85
C ASP A 37 18.23 29.09 -19.74
N LYS A 38 18.09 30.44 -19.74
CA LYS A 38 19.22 31.36 -19.65
C LYS A 38 19.61 31.73 -18.22
N ASN A 39 18.71 31.49 -17.26
CA ASN A 39 18.92 31.78 -15.84
C ASN A 39 18.82 30.51 -15.01
N PRO A 40 19.80 30.23 -14.13
CA PRO A 40 19.76 29.04 -13.30
C PRO A 40 18.45 28.92 -12.50
N SER A 41 17.65 27.90 -12.84
CA SER A 41 16.32 27.70 -12.28
C SER A 41 16.04 26.27 -11.81
N PHE A 42 16.97 25.35 -12.03
CA PHE A 42 16.86 23.96 -11.64
C PHE A 42 17.77 23.64 -10.47
N ALA A 43 17.27 22.93 -9.45
CA ALA A 43 18.05 22.48 -8.33
C ALA A 43 17.80 21.01 -8.01
N ILE A 44 18.86 20.33 -7.56
CA ILE A 44 18.78 19.01 -6.91
C ILE A 44 19.01 19.23 -5.42
N PHE A 45 18.17 18.65 -4.57
CA PHE A 45 18.26 18.78 -3.14
C PHE A 45 17.96 17.45 -2.43
N ARG A 46 18.45 17.32 -1.19
CA ARG A 46 18.20 16.14 -0.37
C ARG A 46 16.90 16.29 0.39
N GLY A 47 16.01 15.31 0.26
CA GLY A 47 14.75 15.27 1.01
C GLY A 47 14.95 14.96 2.49
N LYS A 48 13.98 15.33 3.32
CA LYS A 48 14.01 15.10 4.79
C LYS A 48 14.19 13.64 5.22
N GLN A 49 13.84 12.70 4.38
CA GLN A 49 13.94 11.24 4.63
C GLN A 49 15.11 10.58 3.89
N GLY A 50 16.06 11.35 3.41
CA GLY A 50 17.09 10.91 2.45
C GLY A 50 16.51 10.93 1.01
N GLY A 51 17.31 10.44 0.04
CA GLY A 51 16.96 10.53 -1.38
C GLY A 51 17.18 11.91 -1.99
N LEU A 52 17.35 11.96 -3.31
CA LEU A 52 17.53 13.19 -4.05
C LEU A 52 16.27 13.54 -4.83
N PHE A 53 15.90 14.81 -4.75
CA PHE A 53 14.74 15.39 -5.43
C PHE A 53 15.20 16.54 -6.29
N PHE A 54 14.44 16.85 -7.33
CA PHE A 54 14.66 18.06 -8.13
C PHE A 54 13.50 19.04 -8.00
N LYS A 55 13.80 20.30 -8.28
CA LYS A 55 12.83 21.36 -8.51
C LYS A 55 13.31 22.23 -9.67
N ASP A 56 12.45 22.39 -10.67
CA ASP A 56 12.60 23.39 -11.71
C ASP A 56 11.67 24.56 -11.39
N HIS A 57 12.24 25.69 -11.03
CA HIS A 57 11.49 26.89 -10.67
C HIS A 57 10.92 27.60 -11.90
N GLY A 58 11.46 27.33 -13.09
CA GLY A 58 10.98 27.93 -14.34
C GLY A 58 9.69 27.30 -14.84
N THR A 59 9.53 25.96 -14.74
CA THR A 59 8.30 25.26 -15.12
C THR A 59 7.38 24.96 -13.95
N GLY A 60 7.91 25.00 -12.72
CA GLY A 60 7.19 24.53 -11.53
C GLY A 60 7.29 23.01 -11.31
N ASP A 61 7.93 22.26 -12.20
CA ASP A 61 8.11 20.84 -12.06
C ASP A 61 9.00 20.47 -10.89
N GLY A 62 8.75 19.30 -10.31
CA GLY A 62 9.57 18.75 -9.23
C GLY A 62 9.19 17.32 -8.91
N GLY A 63 10.13 16.59 -8.30
CA GLY A 63 9.92 15.20 -7.93
C GLY A 63 11.22 14.46 -7.64
N ASN A 64 11.12 13.12 -7.60
CA ASN A 64 12.27 12.24 -7.41
C ASN A 64 13.03 11.98 -8.73
N ALA A 65 14.16 11.28 -8.64
CA ALA A 65 14.99 10.93 -9.80
C ALA A 65 14.22 10.20 -10.91
N LEU A 66 13.27 9.33 -10.58
CA LEU A 66 12.48 8.59 -11.57
C LEU A 66 11.52 9.50 -12.35
N LYS A 67 10.92 10.50 -11.70
CA LYS A 67 10.12 11.51 -12.39
C LYS A 67 10.99 12.38 -13.30
N PHE A 68 12.21 12.69 -12.85
CA PHE A 68 13.18 13.42 -13.68
C PHE A 68 13.50 12.67 -14.98
N VAL A 69 13.76 11.32 -14.92
CA VAL A 69 13.98 10.50 -16.12
C VAL A 69 12.81 10.62 -17.11
N LYS A 70 11.59 10.55 -16.61
CA LYS A 70 10.40 10.65 -17.47
C LYS A 70 10.31 12.01 -18.17
N LEU A 71 10.55 13.08 -17.42
CA LEU A 71 10.46 14.44 -17.97
C LEU A 71 11.58 14.72 -18.99
N ILE A 72 12.84 14.40 -18.66
CA ILE A 72 13.98 14.70 -19.55
C ILE A 72 13.95 13.90 -20.84
N LYS A 73 13.25 12.76 -20.87
CA LYS A 73 13.09 11.88 -22.04
C LYS A 73 11.71 11.95 -22.70
N GLY A 74 10.76 12.67 -22.13
CA GLY A 74 9.39 12.70 -22.64
C GLY A 74 8.71 11.32 -22.61
N ILE A 75 8.98 10.51 -21.59
CA ILE A 75 8.52 9.12 -21.50
C ILE A 75 7.08 9.09 -20.99
N GLU A 76 6.20 8.50 -21.78
CA GLU A 76 4.78 8.33 -21.46
C GLU A 76 4.43 6.87 -21.11
N THR A 77 5.10 5.89 -21.73
CA THR A 77 4.80 4.46 -21.54
C THR A 77 5.73 3.79 -20.54
N ARG A 78 5.27 2.67 -19.99
CA ARG A 78 6.06 1.84 -19.08
C ARG A 78 7.23 1.18 -19.79
N GLU A 79 7.02 0.72 -20.99
CA GLU A 79 8.02 0.04 -21.82
C GLU A 79 9.18 0.96 -22.18
N GLU A 80 8.90 2.22 -22.50
CA GLU A 80 9.94 3.24 -22.73
C GLU A 80 10.73 3.52 -21.47
N PHE A 81 10.04 3.60 -20.34
CA PHE A 81 10.66 3.84 -19.04
C PHE A 81 11.61 2.69 -18.67
N GLU A 82 11.18 1.43 -18.80
CA GLU A 82 12.01 0.27 -18.52
C GLU A 82 13.22 0.20 -19.46
N ARG A 83 13.07 0.52 -20.75
CA ARG A 83 14.17 0.61 -21.70
C ARG A 83 15.21 1.66 -21.33
N GLU A 84 14.75 2.83 -20.89
CA GLU A 84 15.65 3.91 -20.49
C GLU A 84 16.40 3.58 -19.19
N LEU A 85 15.74 3.02 -18.19
CA LEU A 85 16.40 2.54 -16.98
C LEU A 85 17.47 1.47 -17.30
N LEU A 86 17.20 0.57 -18.24
CA LEU A 86 18.17 -0.42 -18.69
C LEU A 86 19.41 0.22 -19.34
N ARG A 87 19.24 1.31 -20.11
CA ARG A 87 20.36 2.09 -20.67
C ARG A 87 21.21 2.71 -19.58
N ILE A 88 20.60 3.31 -18.57
CA ILE A 88 21.31 3.89 -17.42
C ILE A 88 22.12 2.80 -16.70
N VAL A 89 21.50 1.66 -16.37
CA VAL A 89 22.16 0.53 -15.70
C VAL A 89 23.38 0.05 -16.50
N ARG A 90 23.24 -0.15 -17.81
CA ARG A 90 24.33 -0.62 -18.67
C ARG A 90 25.49 0.37 -18.74
N LYS A 91 25.21 1.67 -18.77
CA LYS A 91 26.25 2.70 -18.82
C LYS A 91 26.98 2.88 -17.49
N MET A 92 26.26 2.78 -16.39
CA MET A 92 26.82 2.91 -15.04
C MET A 92 27.58 1.64 -14.58
N ASN A 93 27.29 0.49 -15.21
CA ASN A 93 27.91 -0.81 -14.89
C ASN A 93 28.49 -1.50 -16.15
N PRO A 94 29.53 -0.95 -16.79
CA PRO A 94 30.02 -1.44 -18.08
C PRO A 94 30.60 -2.86 -18.04
N ASN A 95 31.01 -3.35 -16.86
CA ASN A 95 31.60 -4.71 -16.67
C ASN A 95 30.55 -5.77 -16.33
N MET A 96 29.26 -5.47 -16.46
CA MET A 96 28.19 -6.42 -16.15
C MET A 96 28.05 -7.46 -17.27
N SER A 97 28.69 -8.63 -17.10
CA SER A 97 28.56 -9.75 -18.03
C SER A 97 27.12 -10.31 -18.01
N ILE A 98 26.68 -10.85 -19.18
CA ILE A 98 25.35 -11.49 -19.33
C ILE A 98 25.17 -12.64 -18.32
N ARG A 99 26.24 -13.29 -17.84
CA ARG A 99 26.17 -14.32 -16.78
C ARG A 99 25.91 -13.77 -15.38
N GLN A 100 26.35 -12.55 -15.07
CA GLN A 100 25.95 -11.89 -13.80
C GLN A 100 24.48 -11.43 -13.81
N GLN A 101 23.85 -11.29 -14.99
CA GLN A 101 22.42 -11.07 -15.12
C GLN A 101 21.58 -12.26 -14.60
N ALA A 102 22.10 -13.48 -14.63
CA ALA A 102 21.42 -14.66 -14.09
C ALA A 102 21.65 -14.84 -12.57
N TYR A 103 22.71 -14.24 -12.00
CA TYR A 103 23.04 -14.37 -10.58
C TYR A 103 22.50 -13.21 -9.72
N THR A 104 22.07 -12.12 -10.32
CA THR A 104 21.27 -11.08 -9.67
C THR A 104 19.75 -11.36 -9.78
N GLN A 105 19.34 -12.59 -9.79
CA GLN A 105 18.17 -13.01 -9.04
C GLN A 105 18.51 -12.89 -7.54
N ASN A 106 18.88 -11.70 -7.13
CA ASN A 106 18.53 -11.24 -5.83
C ASN A 106 16.99 -11.22 -5.84
N VAL A 107 16.40 -12.37 -5.55
CA VAL A 107 15.18 -12.44 -4.79
C VAL A 107 15.34 -11.29 -3.79
N SER A 108 14.66 -10.17 -4.01
CA SER A 108 14.60 -9.10 -3.02
C SER A 108 14.24 -9.84 -1.76
N LYS A 109 15.20 -9.99 -0.82
CA LYS A 109 14.94 -10.74 0.40
C LYS A 109 13.75 -10.08 1.02
N VAL A 110 12.59 -10.73 0.83
CA VAL A 110 11.34 -10.26 1.42
C VAL A 110 11.69 -10.10 2.87
N MET A 111 11.51 -8.91 3.41
CA MET A 111 11.85 -8.61 4.79
C MET A 111 11.27 -9.69 5.68
N ASP A 112 12.14 -10.44 6.37
CA ASP A 112 11.68 -11.43 7.34
C ASP A 112 11.07 -10.71 8.54
N ILE A 113 9.80 -11.00 8.84
CA ILE A 113 9.12 -10.46 10.03
C ILE A 113 8.84 -11.61 10.99
N GLY A 114 9.56 -11.62 12.12
CA GLY A 114 9.30 -12.46 13.26
C GLY A 114 8.44 -11.73 14.31
N ILE A 115 7.60 -12.48 15.05
CA ILE A 115 6.77 -11.92 16.12
C ILE A 115 6.88 -12.77 17.39
N VAL A 116 6.80 -12.12 18.54
CA VAL A 116 6.53 -12.80 19.83
C VAL A 116 5.15 -12.36 20.30
N ARG A 117 4.23 -13.31 20.39
CA ARG A 117 2.83 -13.08 20.78
C ARG A 117 2.71 -12.88 22.30
N GLN A 118 1.65 -12.21 22.69
CA GLN A 118 1.17 -12.13 24.06
C GLN A 118 -0.35 -12.26 24.11
N LEU A 119 -0.90 -12.44 25.28
CA LEU A 119 -2.35 -12.37 25.47
C LEU A 119 -2.83 -10.94 25.26
N PHE A 120 -4.06 -10.79 24.79
CA PHE A 120 -4.70 -9.47 24.68
C PHE A 120 -4.87 -8.87 26.08
N THR A 121 -4.25 -7.71 26.30
CA THR A 121 -4.39 -6.92 27.52
C THR A 121 -5.75 -6.21 27.55
N GLU A 122 -6.12 -5.62 28.70
CA GLU A 122 -7.33 -4.80 28.78
C GLU A 122 -7.27 -3.55 27.89
N VAL A 123 -6.07 -3.03 27.63
CA VAL A 123 -5.85 -1.94 26.66
C VAL A 123 -6.18 -2.41 25.25
N ASP A 124 -5.72 -3.59 24.88
CA ASP A 124 -6.00 -4.18 23.57
C ASP A 124 -7.49 -4.45 23.38
N LYS A 125 -8.15 -5.04 24.37
CA LYS A 125 -9.59 -5.31 24.34
C LYS A 125 -10.40 -4.03 24.17
N ARG A 126 -10.07 -2.98 24.93
CA ARG A 126 -10.69 -1.65 24.78
C ARG A 126 -10.43 -1.04 23.41
N TYR A 127 -9.22 -1.20 22.88
CA TYR A 127 -8.89 -0.72 21.54
C TYR A 127 -9.76 -1.36 20.46
N TRP A 128 -9.96 -2.67 20.47
CA TRP A 128 -10.74 -3.36 19.45
C TRP A 128 -12.24 -3.19 19.66
N LYS A 129 -12.69 -3.10 20.91
CA LYS A 129 -14.11 -2.87 21.27
C LYS A 129 -14.66 -1.58 20.67
N GLN A 130 -13.86 -0.51 20.52
CA GLN A 130 -14.31 0.74 19.89
C GLN A 130 -14.74 0.59 18.42
N PHE A 131 -14.29 -0.48 17.75
CA PHE A 131 -14.67 -0.86 16.39
C PHE A 131 -15.68 -1.99 16.37
N HIS A 132 -16.23 -2.38 17.54
CA HIS A 132 -17.10 -3.52 17.72
C HIS A 132 -16.51 -4.86 17.23
N ILE A 133 -15.19 -4.99 17.25
CA ILE A 133 -14.47 -6.22 16.86
C ILE A 133 -14.24 -7.08 18.10
N SER A 134 -14.80 -8.29 18.10
CA SER A 134 -14.71 -9.26 19.17
C SER A 134 -13.36 -10.01 19.18
N LEU A 135 -13.00 -10.63 20.29
CA LEU A 135 -11.81 -11.50 20.37
C LEU A 135 -11.92 -12.71 19.44
N ASP A 136 -13.11 -13.24 19.23
CA ASP A 136 -13.34 -14.35 18.29
C ASP A 136 -13.10 -13.93 16.85
N THR A 137 -13.52 -12.73 16.48
CA THR A 137 -13.20 -12.14 15.17
C THR A 137 -11.71 -11.92 15.01
N LEU A 138 -11.02 -11.41 16.01
CA LEU A 138 -9.55 -11.27 15.96
C LEU A 138 -8.87 -12.64 15.79
N LYS A 139 -9.32 -13.66 16.50
CA LYS A 139 -8.83 -15.04 16.39
C LYS A 139 -9.09 -15.61 14.98
N LYS A 140 -10.33 -15.46 14.47
CA LYS A 140 -10.71 -15.88 13.10
C LYS A 140 -9.79 -15.29 12.06
N TYR A 141 -9.53 -13.99 12.11
CA TYR A 141 -8.68 -13.28 11.15
C TYR A 141 -7.19 -13.28 11.51
N GLN A 142 -6.78 -14.17 12.41
CA GLN A 142 -5.39 -14.36 12.83
C GLN A 142 -4.68 -13.04 13.23
N VAL A 143 -5.39 -12.21 13.99
CA VAL A 143 -4.84 -10.99 14.60
C VAL A 143 -4.33 -11.31 16.00
N PHE A 144 -3.11 -10.94 16.30
CA PHE A 144 -2.45 -11.22 17.57
C PHE A 144 -1.99 -9.93 18.24
N SER A 145 -2.13 -9.84 19.57
CA SER A 145 -1.31 -8.90 20.35
C SER A 145 0.11 -9.41 20.42
N ILE A 146 1.10 -8.54 20.27
CA ILE A 146 2.50 -8.94 20.21
C ILE A 146 3.36 -8.17 21.20
N LYS A 147 4.23 -8.91 21.92
CA LYS A 147 5.17 -8.33 22.87
C LYS A 147 6.28 -7.54 22.17
N TYR A 148 6.80 -8.08 21.07
CA TYR A 148 7.73 -7.39 20.17
C TYR A 148 7.72 -8.05 18.78
N PHE A 149 8.27 -7.34 17.81
CA PHE A 149 8.51 -7.86 16.46
C PHE A 149 9.93 -7.62 16.01
N LEU A 150 10.40 -8.48 15.12
CA LEU A 150 11.70 -8.39 14.49
C LEU A 150 11.55 -8.17 12.99
N CYS A 151 12.51 -7.44 12.41
CA CYS A 151 12.71 -7.42 10.96
C CYS A 151 14.14 -7.90 10.71
N ASN A 152 14.30 -8.95 9.90
CA ASN A 152 15.59 -9.56 9.62
C ASN A 152 16.38 -9.88 10.92
N ARG A 153 15.71 -10.51 11.89
CA ARG A 153 16.23 -10.90 13.20
C ARG A 153 16.57 -9.73 14.16
N VAL A 154 16.34 -8.49 13.78
CA VAL A 154 16.57 -7.31 14.64
C VAL A 154 15.24 -6.82 15.21
N VAL A 155 15.15 -6.66 16.54
CA VAL A 155 13.96 -6.11 17.21
C VAL A 155 13.71 -4.68 16.71
N ARG A 156 12.50 -4.43 16.22
CA ARG A 156 12.09 -3.13 15.64
C ARG A 156 10.98 -2.43 16.40
N GLY A 157 10.38 -3.11 17.34
CA GLY A 157 9.38 -2.51 18.22
C GLY A 157 9.02 -3.42 19.37
N THR A 158 8.72 -2.82 20.50
CA THR A 158 8.29 -3.48 21.74
C THR A 158 6.94 -2.89 22.16
N TYR A 159 6.07 -3.74 22.68
CA TYR A 159 4.76 -3.34 23.19
C TYR A 159 4.89 -2.36 24.35
N LYS A 160 3.99 -1.37 24.34
CA LYS A 160 3.71 -0.50 25.49
C LYS A 160 2.20 -0.27 25.53
N GLU A 161 1.61 -0.17 26.70
CA GLU A 161 0.17 0.14 26.81
C GLU A 161 -0.19 1.48 26.13
N THR A 162 0.72 2.44 26.15
CA THR A 162 0.60 3.73 25.45
C THR A 162 0.83 3.61 23.93
N ASN A 163 1.30 2.47 23.44
CA ASN A 163 1.54 2.20 22.02
C ASN A 163 1.38 0.70 21.72
N PRO A 164 0.15 0.17 21.79
CA PRO A 164 -0.13 -1.24 21.54
C PRO A 164 0.26 -1.65 20.13
N MET A 165 0.57 -2.94 19.97
CA MET A 165 1.01 -3.49 18.70
C MET A 165 0.27 -4.78 18.37
N TYR A 166 -0.13 -4.91 17.12
CA TYR A 166 -0.85 -6.07 16.61
C TYR A 166 -0.15 -6.62 15.36
N ALA A 167 -0.17 -7.93 15.22
CA ALA A 167 0.28 -8.61 14.02
C ALA A 167 -0.93 -9.24 13.31
N TYR A 168 -1.13 -8.92 12.06
CA TYR A 168 -2.08 -9.57 11.15
C TYR A 168 -1.30 -10.64 10.41
N LYS A 169 -1.63 -11.91 10.64
CA LYS A 169 -1.04 -13.00 9.88
C LYS A 169 -1.89 -13.26 8.64
N VAL A 170 -1.27 -13.23 7.49
CA VAL A 170 -1.88 -13.56 6.20
C VAL A 170 -1.04 -14.67 5.58
N TYR A 171 -1.53 -15.91 5.61
CA TYR A 171 -0.79 -17.13 5.30
C TYR A 171 0.51 -17.24 6.13
N ASP A 172 1.66 -17.14 5.50
CA ASP A 172 3.00 -17.21 6.10
C ASP A 172 3.63 -15.83 6.39
N ARG A 173 2.92 -14.73 6.11
CA ARG A 173 3.41 -13.36 6.18
C ARG A 173 2.71 -12.56 7.28
N PHE A 174 3.33 -11.43 7.63
CA PHE A 174 2.83 -10.55 8.67
C PHE A 174 2.69 -9.10 8.22
N LYS A 175 1.66 -8.45 8.73
CA LYS A 175 1.49 -7.01 8.70
C LYS A 175 1.36 -6.50 10.13
N ILE A 176 2.35 -5.74 10.58
CA ILE A 176 2.40 -5.18 11.93
C ILE A 176 1.66 -3.85 11.92
N TYR A 177 0.75 -3.72 12.87
CA TYR A 177 -0.07 -2.54 13.09
C TYR A 177 0.19 -1.91 14.44
N ARG A 178 0.57 -0.65 14.45
CA ARG A 178 0.77 0.18 15.66
C ARG A 178 -0.17 1.38 15.57
N PRO A 179 -1.38 1.29 16.12
CA PRO A 179 -2.44 2.29 15.90
C PRO A 179 -2.08 3.71 16.35
N LEU A 180 -1.33 3.83 17.44
CA LEU A 180 -0.98 5.11 18.06
C LEU A 180 0.40 5.64 17.63
N ALA A 181 1.11 4.92 16.79
CA ALA A 181 2.38 5.37 16.24
C ALA A 181 2.18 6.41 15.12
N SER A 182 3.25 7.17 14.82
CA SER A 182 3.24 8.12 13.71
C SER A 182 2.89 7.42 12.39
N LYS A 183 2.36 8.16 11.42
CA LYS A 183 1.94 7.59 10.13
C LYS A 183 3.08 6.84 9.41
N TYR A 184 4.34 7.21 9.62
CA TYR A 184 5.51 6.59 9.00
C TYR A 184 5.93 5.27 9.66
N THR A 185 5.55 5.05 10.91
CA THR A 185 5.90 3.86 11.69
C THR A 185 4.69 3.02 12.07
N LYS A 186 3.49 3.46 11.69
CA LYS A 186 2.21 2.79 11.98
C LYS A 186 2.12 1.39 11.41
N TRP A 187 2.74 1.17 10.25
CA TRP A 187 2.70 -0.09 9.53
C TRP A 187 4.10 -0.63 9.23
N ARG A 188 4.27 -1.95 9.36
CA ARG A 188 5.38 -2.73 8.79
C ARG A 188 4.81 -3.99 8.21
N THR A 189 5.26 -4.39 7.02
CA THR A 189 4.71 -5.58 6.36
C THR A 189 5.73 -6.25 5.46
N ASN A 190 5.64 -7.56 5.34
CA ASN A 190 6.28 -8.35 4.32
C ASN A 190 5.26 -8.97 3.34
N LEU A 191 3.99 -8.52 3.37
CA LEU A 191 3.00 -8.88 2.36
C LEU A 191 3.40 -8.30 1.01
N THR A 192 3.31 -9.10 -0.02
CA THR A 192 3.41 -8.69 -1.43
C THR A 192 2.01 -8.51 -2.03
N ASN A 193 1.92 -8.22 -3.33
CA ASN A 193 0.63 -7.93 -3.97
C ASN A 193 -0.29 -9.15 -4.07
N GLU A 194 0.27 -10.37 -4.02
CA GLU A 194 -0.50 -11.62 -4.06
C GLU A 194 -1.30 -11.88 -2.78
N TYR A 195 -0.90 -11.26 -1.67
CA TYR A 195 -1.56 -11.47 -0.38
C TYR A 195 -2.82 -10.62 -0.27
N VAL A 196 -3.95 -11.28 -0.10
CA VAL A 196 -5.25 -10.64 0.08
C VAL A 196 -5.75 -10.93 1.50
N GLN A 197 -5.97 -9.86 2.24
CA GLN A 197 -6.42 -9.93 3.63
C GLN A 197 -7.88 -10.38 3.69
N GLY A 198 -8.20 -11.36 4.51
CA GLY A 198 -9.54 -11.91 4.68
C GLY A 198 -9.94 -12.95 3.62
N LEU A 199 -9.08 -13.27 2.66
CA LEU A 199 -9.41 -14.22 1.59
C LEU A 199 -9.53 -15.66 2.11
N ALA A 200 -8.65 -16.06 3.04
CA ALA A 200 -8.65 -17.41 3.61
C ALA A 200 -9.85 -17.66 4.53
N GLU A 201 -10.47 -16.61 5.05
CA GLU A 201 -11.59 -16.64 5.97
C GLU A 201 -12.96 -16.65 5.27
N LEU A 202 -12.98 -16.49 3.95
CA LEU A 202 -14.21 -16.58 3.15
C LEU A 202 -14.77 -17.99 3.08
N PRO A 203 -16.10 -18.15 2.95
CA PRO A 203 -16.70 -19.43 2.61
C PRO A 203 -16.12 -19.99 1.30
N LYS A 204 -15.79 -21.30 1.28
CA LYS A 204 -15.17 -21.97 0.11
C LYS A 204 -16.04 -21.94 -1.13
N ASP A 205 -17.35 -22.06 -0.92
CA ASP A 205 -18.35 -22.12 -2.01
C ASP A 205 -18.79 -20.73 -2.48
N GLY A 206 -18.26 -19.66 -1.85
CA GLY A 206 -18.66 -18.30 -2.15
C GLY A 206 -19.97 -17.89 -1.48
N GLY A 207 -20.77 -17.08 -2.18
CA GLY A 207 -22.04 -16.61 -1.63
C GLY A 207 -22.71 -15.54 -2.47
N ASN A 208 -23.70 -14.89 -1.88
CA ASN A 208 -24.48 -13.86 -2.59
C ASN A 208 -23.70 -12.54 -2.74
N LEU A 209 -23.04 -12.06 -1.68
CA LEU A 209 -22.41 -10.74 -1.64
C LEU A 209 -21.01 -10.79 -1.02
N LEU A 210 -20.03 -10.24 -1.74
CA LEU A 210 -18.68 -9.99 -1.28
C LEU A 210 -18.37 -8.49 -1.35
N ILE A 211 -17.75 -7.94 -0.31
CA ILE A 211 -17.31 -6.54 -0.27
C ILE A 211 -15.78 -6.47 -0.35
N ILE A 212 -15.25 -5.72 -1.28
CA ILE A 212 -13.82 -5.37 -1.35
C ILE A 212 -13.64 -4.02 -0.66
N THR A 213 -12.84 -4.00 0.41
CA THR A 213 -12.53 -2.80 1.17
C THR A 213 -11.02 -2.55 1.24
N LYS A 214 -10.57 -1.52 1.99
CA LYS A 214 -9.17 -1.11 1.97
C LYS A 214 -8.29 -1.78 3.03
N SER A 215 -8.86 -2.28 4.15
CA SER A 215 -8.07 -2.77 5.29
C SER A 215 -8.70 -3.96 5.99
N LEU A 216 -7.86 -4.78 6.65
CA LEU A 216 -8.36 -5.89 7.45
C LEU A 216 -9.25 -5.43 8.62
N LYS A 217 -9.03 -4.24 9.16
CA LYS A 217 -9.88 -3.68 10.21
C LYS A 217 -11.31 -3.47 9.69
N ASP A 218 -11.46 -2.95 8.47
CA ASP A 218 -12.77 -2.78 7.84
C ASP A 218 -13.41 -4.13 7.50
N VAL A 219 -12.61 -5.11 7.04
CA VAL A 219 -13.06 -6.49 6.82
C VAL A 219 -13.67 -7.06 8.11
N MET A 220 -12.97 -6.93 9.23
CA MET A 220 -13.46 -7.43 10.52
C MET A 220 -14.72 -6.69 11.01
N CYS A 221 -14.81 -5.37 10.83
CA CYS A 221 -16.04 -4.62 11.13
C CYS A 221 -17.23 -5.10 10.29
N LEU A 222 -17.02 -5.34 9.00
CA LEU A 222 -18.04 -5.86 8.10
C LEU A 222 -18.47 -7.28 8.48
N TYR A 223 -17.51 -8.12 8.90
CA TYR A 223 -17.80 -9.47 9.40
C TYR A 223 -18.70 -9.44 10.65
N GLU A 224 -18.45 -8.56 11.62
CA GLU A 224 -19.32 -8.37 12.81
C GLU A 224 -20.75 -7.91 12.41
N MET A 225 -20.89 -7.27 11.27
CA MET A 225 -22.20 -6.90 10.71
C MET A 225 -22.89 -8.02 9.92
N GLY A 226 -22.18 -9.16 9.69
CA GLY A 226 -22.69 -10.31 8.93
C GLY A 226 -22.35 -10.30 7.45
N TYR A 227 -21.36 -9.50 7.00
CA TYR A 227 -20.94 -9.43 5.61
C TYR A 227 -19.58 -10.06 5.38
N ASN A 228 -19.43 -10.75 4.26
CA ASN A 228 -18.15 -11.25 3.79
C ASN A 228 -17.38 -10.11 3.11
N ALA A 229 -16.12 -9.95 3.50
CA ALA A 229 -15.28 -8.90 2.94
C ALA A 229 -13.82 -9.33 2.84
N ILE A 230 -13.10 -8.68 1.92
CA ILE A 230 -11.64 -8.82 1.74
C ILE A 230 -11.00 -7.46 1.49
N ALA A 231 -9.68 -7.42 1.65
CA ALA A 231 -8.88 -6.21 1.34
C ALA A 231 -7.56 -6.59 0.68
N ALA A 232 -7.05 -5.72 -0.20
CA ALA A 232 -5.70 -5.85 -0.75
C ALA A 232 -4.63 -5.79 0.36
N SER A 233 -3.40 -6.19 0.06
CA SER A 233 -2.28 -6.19 1.01
C SER A 233 -1.97 -4.79 1.57
N SER A 234 -2.19 -3.76 0.77
CA SER A 234 -2.02 -2.35 1.17
C SER A 234 -3.01 -1.44 0.45
N GLU A 235 -3.13 -0.21 0.93
CA GLU A 235 -3.97 0.84 0.32
C GLU A 235 -3.55 1.18 -1.12
N THR A 236 -2.29 0.95 -1.48
CA THR A 236 -1.74 1.25 -2.81
C THR A 236 -1.74 0.06 -3.77
N THR A 237 -2.15 -1.13 -3.34
CA THR A 237 -2.18 -2.34 -4.18
C THR A 237 -3.58 -2.68 -4.65
N PHE A 238 -3.67 -3.44 -5.73
CA PHE A 238 -4.91 -4.05 -6.21
C PHE A 238 -4.87 -5.55 -5.95
N ILE A 239 -6.06 -6.14 -5.80
CA ILE A 239 -6.19 -7.60 -5.75
C ILE A 239 -5.82 -8.14 -7.13
N PRO A 240 -4.98 -9.18 -7.22
CA PRO A 240 -4.58 -9.77 -8.50
C PRO A 240 -5.76 -10.25 -9.34
N ASP A 241 -5.65 -10.09 -10.66
CA ASP A 241 -6.71 -10.42 -11.62
C ASP A 241 -7.17 -11.88 -11.55
N ASN A 242 -6.25 -12.82 -11.34
CA ASN A 242 -6.57 -14.23 -11.20
C ASN A 242 -7.44 -14.48 -9.96
N ILE A 243 -7.21 -13.76 -8.86
CA ILE A 243 -8.04 -13.83 -7.65
C ILE A 243 -9.42 -13.22 -7.94
N ILE A 244 -9.47 -12.03 -8.57
CA ILE A 244 -10.75 -11.40 -8.95
C ILE A 244 -11.57 -12.33 -9.85
N LYS A 245 -10.96 -12.98 -10.85
CA LYS A 245 -11.64 -13.95 -11.72
C LYS A 245 -12.21 -15.13 -10.93
N SER A 246 -11.43 -15.69 -10.01
CA SER A 246 -11.89 -16.76 -9.12
C SER A 246 -13.03 -16.33 -8.19
N LEU A 247 -12.99 -15.10 -7.67
CA LEU A 247 -14.08 -14.57 -6.85
C LEU A 247 -15.37 -14.37 -7.64
N ARG A 248 -15.27 -13.89 -8.89
CA ARG A 248 -16.45 -13.71 -9.77
C ARG A 248 -17.17 -15.00 -10.11
N SER A 249 -16.50 -16.14 -10.13
CA SER A 249 -17.15 -17.44 -10.35
C SER A 249 -17.88 -17.96 -9.11
N LYS A 250 -17.61 -17.40 -7.92
CA LYS A 250 -18.15 -17.89 -6.64
C LYS A 250 -19.14 -16.91 -5.99
N TRP A 251 -19.10 -15.63 -6.36
CA TRP A 251 -19.91 -14.59 -5.73
C TRP A 251 -20.85 -13.96 -6.75
N LYS A 252 -22.15 -13.93 -6.41
CA LYS A 252 -23.17 -13.33 -7.29
C LYS A 252 -22.96 -11.82 -7.45
N HIS A 253 -22.62 -11.14 -6.36
CA HIS A 253 -22.35 -9.71 -6.35
C HIS A 253 -21.00 -9.43 -5.67
N ILE A 254 -20.20 -8.57 -6.28
CA ILE A 254 -18.95 -8.06 -5.70
C ILE A 254 -19.04 -6.54 -5.71
N LEU A 255 -18.91 -5.92 -4.53
CA LEU A 255 -19.02 -4.48 -4.34
C LEU A 255 -17.73 -3.88 -3.80
N ILE A 256 -17.49 -2.62 -4.11
CA ILE A 256 -16.35 -1.85 -3.61
C ILE A 256 -16.82 -0.86 -2.54
N LEU A 257 -16.24 -0.97 -1.34
CA LEU A 257 -16.39 -0.02 -0.25
C LEU A 257 -15.02 0.53 0.14
N TYR A 258 -14.61 1.61 -0.48
CA TYR A 258 -13.38 2.32 -0.16
C TYR A 258 -13.65 3.63 0.58
N ASP A 259 -12.55 4.28 1.04
CA ASP A 259 -12.62 5.56 1.72
C ASP A 259 -13.25 6.63 0.86
N ARG A 260 -13.99 7.52 1.49
CA ARG A 260 -14.49 8.73 0.88
C ARG A 260 -13.39 9.83 0.89
N ASP A 261 -12.26 9.53 0.30
CA ASP A 261 -11.19 10.49 0.04
C ASP A 261 -10.72 10.37 -1.43
N PRO A 262 -9.91 11.29 -1.95
CA PRO A 262 -9.48 11.26 -3.35
C PRO A 262 -8.83 9.95 -3.76
N THR A 263 -8.00 9.34 -2.89
CA THR A 263 -7.31 8.08 -3.17
C THR A 263 -8.29 6.91 -3.25
N GLY A 264 -9.18 6.78 -2.28
CA GLY A 264 -10.21 5.73 -2.24
C GLY A 264 -11.19 5.83 -3.42
N MET A 265 -11.61 7.06 -3.75
CA MET A 265 -12.50 7.29 -4.90
C MET A 265 -11.83 6.92 -6.24
N LEU A 266 -10.55 7.26 -6.42
CA LEU A 266 -9.79 6.90 -7.62
C LEU A 266 -9.70 5.37 -7.77
N ARG A 267 -9.44 4.67 -6.67
CA ARG A 267 -9.35 3.21 -6.65
C ARG A 267 -10.68 2.54 -6.91
N ALA A 268 -11.74 3.00 -6.27
CA ALA A 268 -13.09 2.51 -6.52
C ALA A 268 -13.46 2.65 -7.99
N ARG A 269 -13.17 3.81 -8.61
CA ARG A 269 -13.38 4.05 -10.05
C ARG A 269 -12.61 3.06 -10.93
N LYS A 270 -11.38 2.70 -10.56
CA LYS A 270 -10.58 1.74 -11.32
C LYS A 270 -11.24 0.35 -11.31
N TYR A 271 -11.64 -0.16 -10.15
CA TYR A 271 -12.38 -1.43 -10.07
C TYR A 271 -13.70 -1.39 -10.84
N SER A 272 -14.46 -0.28 -10.75
CA SER A 272 -15.70 -0.12 -11.50
C SER A 272 -15.48 -0.12 -13.01
N LYS A 273 -14.42 0.58 -13.48
CA LYS A 273 -14.09 0.63 -14.92
C LYS A 273 -13.64 -0.72 -15.45
N GLU A 274 -12.76 -1.42 -14.71
CA GLU A 274 -12.09 -2.65 -15.15
C GLU A 274 -12.98 -3.88 -15.01
N TYR A 275 -13.68 -4.00 -13.86
CA TYR A 275 -14.45 -5.21 -13.53
C TYR A 275 -15.96 -4.99 -13.52
N LYS A 276 -16.44 -3.77 -13.75
CA LYS A 276 -17.86 -3.39 -13.66
C LYS A 276 -18.49 -3.64 -12.29
N PHE A 277 -17.66 -3.54 -11.22
CA PHE A 277 -18.17 -3.65 -9.87
C PHE A 277 -18.88 -2.37 -9.43
N ASP A 278 -20.01 -2.52 -8.76
CA ASP A 278 -20.69 -1.41 -8.13
C ASP A 278 -19.85 -0.85 -6.97
N THR A 279 -19.86 0.45 -6.82
CA THR A 279 -19.10 1.15 -5.78
C THR A 279 -20.03 1.96 -4.90
N PHE A 280 -19.76 1.94 -3.61
CA PHE A 280 -20.44 2.80 -2.65
C PHE A 280 -19.44 3.31 -1.59
N PHE A 281 -19.88 4.28 -0.81
CA PHE A 281 -19.06 4.94 0.20
C PHE A 281 -19.87 5.13 1.47
N VAL A 282 -19.18 5.14 2.62
CA VAL A 282 -19.83 5.46 3.90
C VAL A 282 -20.61 6.77 3.79
N HIS A 283 -21.86 6.77 4.26
CA HIS A 283 -22.74 7.93 4.12
C HIS A 283 -22.20 9.15 4.90
N LYS A 284 -22.33 10.34 4.32
CA LYS A 284 -21.80 11.60 4.89
C LYS A 284 -22.34 11.91 6.31
N LYS A 285 -23.54 11.42 6.65
CA LYS A 285 -24.13 11.61 7.99
C LYS A 285 -23.25 11.09 9.13
N PHE A 286 -22.41 10.06 8.86
CA PHE A 286 -21.51 9.49 9.86
C PHE A 286 -20.21 10.31 10.08
N LYS A 287 -19.97 11.34 9.28
CA LYS A 287 -18.77 12.19 9.35
C LYS A 287 -17.46 11.41 9.38
N SER A 288 -17.46 10.23 8.76
CA SER A 288 -16.35 9.28 8.72
C SER A 288 -16.05 8.91 7.28
N LYS A 289 -14.81 8.58 6.97
CA LYS A 289 -14.39 8.24 5.61
C LYS A 289 -14.44 6.74 5.34
N ASP A 290 -14.27 5.89 6.34
CA ASP A 290 -14.31 4.45 6.26
C ASP A 290 -15.29 3.82 7.25
N ILE A 291 -15.58 2.51 7.08
CA ILE A 291 -16.60 1.82 7.87
C ILE A 291 -16.17 1.64 9.34
N SER A 292 -14.90 1.37 9.59
CA SER A 292 -14.40 1.19 10.94
C SER A 292 -14.43 2.50 11.74
N ASP A 293 -14.08 3.63 11.12
CA ASP A 293 -14.18 4.94 11.75
C ASP A 293 -15.65 5.34 11.97
N ALA A 294 -16.57 4.94 11.07
CA ALA A 294 -17.99 5.16 11.25
C ALA A 294 -18.54 4.41 12.47
N VAL A 295 -18.14 3.15 12.66
CA VAL A 295 -18.49 2.35 13.84
C VAL A 295 -17.92 2.97 15.11
N LYS A 296 -16.68 3.42 15.08
CA LYS A 296 -16.04 4.06 16.22
C LYS A 296 -16.73 5.36 16.66
N ALA A 297 -17.17 6.16 15.70
CA ALA A 297 -17.74 7.49 15.95
C ALA A 297 -19.25 7.46 16.21
N ASN A 298 -19.93 6.34 15.89
CA ASN A 298 -21.39 6.22 15.98
C ASN A 298 -21.78 4.88 16.65
N SER A 299 -23.07 4.65 16.87
CA SER A 299 -23.58 3.35 17.31
C SER A 299 -23.35 2.29 16.21
N PHE A 300 -22.84 1.12 16.60
CA PHE A 300 -22.68 -0.03 15.72
C PHE A 300 -23.99 -0.39 15.00
N ASN A 301 -25.09 -0.46 15.72
CA ASN A 301 -26.40 -0.79 15.14
C ASN A 301 -26.83 0.24 14.10
N THR A 302 -26.67 1.54 14.38
CA THR A 302 -26.99 2.60 13.41
C THR A 302 -26.21 2.47 12.10
N VAL A 303 -24.91 2.10 12.17
CA VAL A 303 -24.09 1.90 10.98
C VAL A 303 -24.49 0.60 10.28
N LYS A 304 -24.75 -0.47 11.01
CA LYS A 304 -25.22 -1.76 10.49
C LYS A 304 -26.55 -1.63 9.76
N ASP A 305 -27.53 -0.93 10.36
CA ASP A 305 -28.86 -0.73 9.77
C ASP A 305 -28.77 0.07 8.47
N TRP A 306 -27.97 1.14 8.47
CA TRP A 306 -27.71 1.90 7.25
C TRP A 306 -27.08 1.01 6.16
N LEU A 307 -26.09 0.19 6.52
CA LEU A 307 -25.42 -0.70 5.56
C LEU A 307 -26.41 -1.74 5.01
N SER A 308 -27.22 -2.36 5.87
CA SER A 308 -28.27 -3.30 5.48
C SER A 308 -29.26 -2.69 4.49
N GLN A 309 -29.75 -1.48 4.77
CA GLN A 309 -30.65 -0.77 3.87
C GLN A 309 -29.99 -0.46 2.52
N THR A 310 -28.71 -0.02 2.54
CA THR A 310 -27.93 0.29 1.33
C THR A 310 -27.72 -0.96 0.46
N LEU A 311 -27.51 -2.11 1.09
CA LEU A 311 -27.20 -3.37 0.42
C LEU A 311 -28.42 -4.24 0.12
N LYS A 312 -29.63 -3.83 0.51
CA LYS A 312 -30.87 -4.61 0.35
C LYS A 312 -31.10 -5.11 -1.08
N LYS A 313 -30.69 -4.33 -2.09
CA LYS A 313 -30.85 -4.72 -3.50
C LYS A 313 -29.93 -5.86 -3.97
N TYR A 314 -28.95 -6.25 -3.14
CA TYR A 314 -28.02 -7.35 -3.42
C TYR A 314 -28.25 -8.57 -2.52
N GLY A 315 -29.28 -8.53 -1.67
CA GLY A 315 -29.65 -9.60 -0.73
C GLY A 315 -30.71 -10.54 -1.26
#